data_979c3ac8e470369d17336aa6b392f095
#
_entry.id   979c3ac8e470369d17336aa6b392f095
#
_cell.length_a   1.000
_cell.length_b   1.000
_cell.length_c   1.000
_cell.angle_alpha   90.00
_cell.angle_beta   90.00
_cell.angle_gamma   90.00
#
_symmetry.space_group_name_H-M   'P 1'
#
loop_
_entity.id
_entity.type
_entity.pdbx_description
1 polymer ?
#
loop_
_entity_poly.entity_id
_entity_poly.type
_entity_poly.pdbx_seq_one_letter_code
_entity_poly.pdbx_strand_id
1 'polypeptide(L)'
;MSGLAARDDASAAHALSDPSPAGGAARHAVVLDGISKSFPVRRTWGEMARQPTLRPRAPVLQNVSLAVAEGEFFGLLGPNGAGKTTLFKMLATLVLPDSGTATVGGYDVVGEASKVRSVLAPVIADERSLYWRLTASQNLELFAKLQGMRGAAIGKRVTEVLAIVGLSDTKEKIVAAFSSGMKQRLLIARALVAQPRVLLLDEPTRSLDPISARGFRTFLRDEISGRQGCTVLLATHSADEVLELCTRVAVLDHGRLLATGTTTSLARDLGEERYALYTRDANHPALAALVQRGIVGALAVRGDEDGWSRVEMELAGGMERASQVVAMLGEQGVVIARFERVPLPLADLIDRIVRRSAEGSSNA
;
A
#
# COMPACT_ATOMS: atom_id res chain seq x y z
N MET A 1 28.15 11.09 50.13
CA MET A 1 26.78 10.67 50.52
C MET A 1 25.86 11.00 49.36
N SER A 2 25.18 9.98 48.83
CA SER A 2 23.96 9.98 47.99
C SER A 2 24.01 10.79 46.70
N GLY A 3 24.17 10.31 45.46
CA GLY A 3 23.75 9.06 44.83
C GLY A 3 22.27 9.13 44.42
N LEU A 4 21.93 9.77 43.27
CA LEU A 4 20.65 9.51 42.57
C LEU A 4 20.98 9.19 41.11
N ALA A 5 20.80 7.92 40.79
CA ALA A 5 20.89 7.37 39.46
C ALA A 5 19.62 7.78 38.68
N ALA A 6 19.83 8.39 37.51
CA ALA A 6 18.78 8.54 36.49
C ALA A 6 18.52 7.15 35.87
N ARG A 7 17.28 6.70 35.95
CA ARG A 7 16.80 5.50 35.26
C ARG A 7 16.48 5.86 33.81
N ASP A 8 17.22 5.27 32.91
CA ASP A 8 16.87 5.18 31.49
C ASP A 8 15.63 4.30 31.34
N ASP A 9 14.49 4.92 31.01
CA ASP A 9 13.32 4.23 30.49
C ASP A 9 13.47 4.11 28.99
N ALA A 10 14.19 3.05 28.55
CA ALA A 10 14.13 2.58 27.19
C ALA A 10 12.81 1.86 26.97
N SER A 11 11.81 2.60 26.47
CA SER A 11 10.54 2.07 26.00
C SER A 11 10.82 1.09 24.85
N ALA A 12 10.53 -0.19 25.09
CA ALA A 12 10.70 -1.31 24.18
C ALA A 12 9.83 -1.12 22.94
N ALA A 13 10.45 -0.71 21.83
CA ALA A 13 9.90 -0.90 20.51
C ALA A 13 9.82 -2.41 20.25
N HIS A 14 8.61 -2.95 20.25
CA HIS A 14 8.34 -4.34 19.89
C HIS A 14 8.71 -4.51 18.41
N ALA A 15 9.92 -4.97 18.14
CA ALA A 15 10.35 -5.46 16.85
C ALA A 15 9.55 -6.74 16.57
N LEU A 16 8.48 -6.63 15.78
CA LEU A 16 7.77 -7.77 15.22
C LEU A 16 8.73 -8.48 14.25
N SER A 17 9.20 -9.64 14.65
CA SER A 17 10.05 -10.51 13.85
C SER A 17 9.27 -11.04 12.64
N ASP A 18 9.69 -10.60 11.45
CA ASP A 18 9.29 -11.19 10.17
C ASP A 18 9.69 -12.68 10.13
N PRO A 19 8.80 -13.61 9.75
CA PRO A 19 9.21 -14.96 9.46
C PRO A 19 10.03 -14.97 8.17
N SER A 20 11.34 -15.13 8.27
CA SER A 20 12.27 -15.28 7.16
C SER A 20 11.88 -16.48 6.29
N PRO A 21 11.71 -16.34 4.97
CA PRO A 21 11.66 -17.51 4.10
C PRO A 21 13.07 -18.10 4.03
N ALA A 22 13.16 -19.38 4.29
CA ALA A 22 14.40 -20.15 4.25
C ALA A 22 15.07 -20.10 2.86
N GLY A 23 16.34 -19.70 2.83
CA GLY A 23 17.27 -19.99 1.73
C GLY A 23 17.55 -18.85 0.76
N GLY A 24 18.63 -18.07 1.03
CA GLY A 24 19.17 -17.02 0.19
C GLY A 24 18.82 -15.65 0.72
N ALA A 25 19.80 -14.79 1.01
CA ALA A 25 19.56 -13.42 1.44
C ALA A 25 18.72 -12.69 0.38
N ALA A 26 17.45 -12.44 0.67
CA ALA A 26 16.54 -11.74 -0.22
C ALA A 26 17.14 -10.35 -0.53
N ARG A 27 17.43 -10.10 -1.82
CA ARG A 27 17.89 -8.79 -2.25
C ARG A 27 16.74 -7.81 -2.14
N HIS A 28 16.96 -6.70 -1.48
CA HIS A 28 15.97 -5.64 -1.35
C HIS A 28 16.12 -4.62 -2.48
N ALA A 29 15.02 -4.33 -3.16
CA ALA A 29 14.97 -3.28 -4.16
C ALA A 29 14.86 -1.89 -3.54
N VAL A 30 14.19 -1.79 -2.37
CA VAL A 30 14.05 -0.55 -1.61
C VAL A 30 14.26 -0.84 -0.13
N VAL A 31 15.07 -0.01 0.54
CA VAL A 31 15.25 -0.06 1.99
C VAL A 31 15.14 1.36 2.54
N LEU A 32 14.35 1.53 3.57
CA LEU A 32 14.21 2.74 4.36
C LEU A 32 14.62 2.43 5.80
N ASP A 33 15.43 3.28 6.41
CA ASP A 33 15.83 3.16 7.80
C ASP A 33 15.70 4.51 8.52
N GLY A 34 14.73 4.60 9.43
CA GLY A 34 14.48 5.75 10.27
C GLY A 34 14.14 7.05 9.54
N ILE A 35 13.57 6.97 8.33
CA ILE A 35 13.28 8.14 7.50
C ILE A 35 12.30 9.09 8.19
N SER A 36 12.71 10.36 8.30
CA SER A 36 11.85 11.44 8.81
C SER A 36 11.88 12.65 7.90
N LYS A 37 10.74 13.35 7.82
CA LYS A 37 10.59 14.58 7.02
C LYS A 37 9.59 15.53 7.64
N SER A 38 9.96 16.80 7.71
CA SER A 38 9.08 17.89 8.07
C SER A 38 9.18 19.05 7.07
N PHE A 39 8.08 19.77 6.90
CA PHE A 39 8.05 20.94 6.02
C PHE A 39 7.74 22.22 6.81
N PRO A 40 8.25 23.38 6.37
CA PRO A 40 7.90 24.67 6.98
C PRO A 40 6.39 24.91 6.88
N VAL A 41 5.77 25.32 7.97
CA VAL A 41 4.37 25.74 7.99
C VAL A 41 4.28 27.16 7.43
N ARG A 42 3.34 27.37 6.49
CA ARG A 42 3.05 28.73 5.98
C ARG A 42 2.47 29.58 7.11
N ARG A 43 3.04 30.75 7.29
CA ARG A 43 2.62 31.71 8.31
C ARG A 43 1.99 32.92 7.64
N THR A 44 0.98 33.51 8.29
CA THR A 44 0.41 34.78 7.91
C THR A 44 1.38 35.93 8.24
N TRP A 45 1.25 37.06 7.55
CA TRP A 45 2.05 38.26 7.84
C TRP A 45 1.94 38.70 9.31
N GLY A 46 0.74 38.57 9.92
CA GLY A 46 0.52 38.90 11.34
C GLY A 46 1.29 37.99 12.30
N GLU A 47 1.37 36.69 12.03
CA GLU A 47 2.14 35.73 12.82
C GLU A 47 3.66 35.95 12.66
N MET A 48 4.11 36.30 11.46
CA MET A 48 5.51 36.64 11.22
C MET A 48 5.92 37.92 11.96
N ALA A 49 5.05 38.92 12.01
CA ALA A 49 5.30 40.16 12.73
C ALA A 49 5.35 39.95 14.26
N ARG A 50 4.50 39.06 14.81
CA ARG A 50 4.45 38.77 16.25
C ARG A 50 5.61 37.91 16.75
N GLN A 51 6.08 36.96 15.92
CA GLN A 51 7.13 36.00 16.28
C GLN A 51 8.10 35.79 15.10
N PRO A 52 8.97 36.74 14.77
CA PRO A 52 9.80 36.72 13.55
C PRO A 52 10.81 35.54 13.51
N THR A 53 11.25 35.08 14.66
CA THR A 53 12.25 34.01 14.78
C THR A 53 11.66 32.60 14.76
N LEU A 54 10.36 32.44 15.02
CA LEU A 54 9.70 31.12 15.05
C LEU A 54 9.55 30.58 13.63
N ARG A 55 10.07 29.39 13.37
CA ARG A 55 9.96 28.66 12.10
C ARG A 55 9.32 27.30 12.34
N PRO A 56 8.00 27.26 12.57
CA PRO A 56 7.32 25.99 12.83
C PRO A 56 7.42 25.05 11.63
N ARG A 57 7.67 23.79 11.91
CA ARG A 57 7.70 22.72 10.89
C ARG A 57 6.63 21.69 11.25
N ALA A 58 5.90 21.23 10.24
CA ALA A 58 4.94 20.15 10.40
C ALA A 58 5.62 18.82 9.99
N PRO A 59 5.65 17.82 10.87
CA PRO A 59 6.16 16.51 10.53
C PRO A 59 5.21 15.84 9.51
N VAL A 60 5.79 15.25 8.47
CA VAL A 60 5.05 14.52 7.42
C VAL A 60 5.45 13.05 7.39
N LEU A 61 6.70 12.74 7.73
CA LEU A 61 7.17 11.38 7.96
C LEU A 61 7.95 11.34 9.27
N GLN A 62 7.77 10.27 10.06
CA GLN A 62 8.32 10.14 11.40
C GLN A 62 8.88 8.73 11.58
N ASN A 63 10.20 8.58 11.51
CA ASN A 63 10.94 7.35 11.78
C ASN A 63 10.39 6.14 11.00
N VAL A 64 10.22 6.28 9.67
CA VAL A 64 9.69 5.24 8.80
C VAL A 64 10.81 4.29 8.39
N SER A 65 10.68 3.00 8.74
CA SER A 65 11.58 1.92 8.33
C SER A 65 10.81 0.84 7.58
N LEU A 66 11.30 0.43 6.40
CA LEU A 66 10.61 -0.48 5.49
C LEU A 66 11.61 -1.13 4.53
N ALA A 67 11.42 -2.41 4.23
CA ALA A 67 12.16 -3.11 3.19
C ALA A 67 11.21 -3.77 2.18
N VAL A 68 11.51 -3.60 0.88
CA VAL A 68 10.77 -4.18 -0.25
C VAL A 68 11.71 -5.09 -1.03
N ALA A 69 11.32 -6.33 -1.26
CA ALA A 69 12.12 -7.31 -1.99
C ALA A 69 12.17 -7.01 -3.50
N GLU A 70 13.19 -7.50 -4.20
CA GLU A 70 13.25 -7.43 -5.68
C GLU A 70 12.12 -8.23 -6.29
N GLY A 71 11.45 -7.67 -7.32
CA GLY A 71 10.30 -8.28 -8.01
C GLY A 71 8.99 -8.26 -7.23
N GLU A 72 8.98 -7.70 -6.01
CA GLU A 72 7.78 -7.61 -5.18
C GLU A 72 6.80 -6.54 -5.70
N PHE A 73 5.50 -6.83 -5.64
CA PHE A 73 4.44 -5.83 -5.78
C PHE A 73 4.00 -5.42 -4.37
N PHE A 74 4.50 -4.29 -3.90
CA PHE A 74 4.35 -3.81 -2.53
C PHE A 74 3.35 -2.65 -2.44
N GLY A 75 2.40 -2.73 -1.50
CA GLY A 75 1.40 -1.69 -1.25
C GLY A 75 1.80 -0.75 -0.12
N LEU A 76 1.70 0.55 -0.34
CA LEU A 76 1.75 1.59 0.69
C LEU A 76 0.35 2.18 0.84
N LEU A 77 -0.37 1.73 1.84
CA LEU A 77 -1.76 2.03 2.08
C LEU A 77 -1.91 3.08 3.17
N GLY A 78 -2.88 3.98 3.03
CA GLY A 78 -3.17 4.99 4.05
C GLY A 78 -4.05 6.12 3.53
N PRO A 79 -4.63 6.93 4.43
CA PRO A 79 -5.48 8.05 4.06
C PRO A 79 -4.73 9.13 3.28
N ASN A 80 -5.48 10.06 2.70
CA ASN A 80 -4.89 11.25 2.09
C ASN A 80 -4.17 12.08 3.18
N GLY A 81 -2.95 12.54 2.87
CA GLY A 81 -2.13 13.27 3.85
C GLY A 81 -1.27 12.38 4.76
N ALA A 82 -1.37 11.06 4.69
CA ALA A 82 -0.56 10.14 5.49
C ALA A 82 0.97 10.24 5.25
N GLY A 83 1.40 10.87 4.13
CA GLY A 83 2.82 11.00 3.78
C GLY A 83 3.29 10.15 2.60
N LYS A 84 2.41 9.33 1.98
CA LYS A 84 2.73 8.40 0.88
C LYS A 84 3.46 9.10 -0.28
N THR A 85 2.86 10.15 -0.85
CA THR A 85 3.47 10.93 -1.96
C THR A 85 4.80 11.58 -1.56
N THR A 86 4.96 12.00 -0.29
CA THR A 86 6.23 12.54 0.20
C THR A 86 7.30 11.47 0.23
N LEU A 87 6.98 10.27 0.71
CA LEU A 87 7.88 9.14 0.71
C LEU A 87 8.31 8.78 -0.73
N PHE A 88 7.36 8.73 -1.68
CA PHE A 88 7.66 8.47 -3.09
C PHE A 88 8.55 9.55 -3.71
N LYS A 89 8.32 10.83 -3.39
CA LYS A 89 9.21 11.92 -3.82
C LYS A 89 10.61 11.79 -3.25
N MET A 90 10.78 11.25 -2.05
CA MET A 90 12.11 11.01 -1.46
C MET A 90 12.81 9.85 -2.18
N LEU A 91 12.13 8.72 -2.40
CA LEU A 91 12.66 7.60 -3.18
C LEU A 91 13.02 8.02 -4.62
N ALA A 92 12.22 8.91 -5.22
CA ALA A 92 12.50 9.49 -6.54
C ALA A 92 13.58 10.60 -6.52
N THR A 93 14.24 10.84 -5.39
CA THR A 93 15.28 11.87 -5.21
C THR A 93 14.82 13.33 -5.43
N LEU A 94 13.51 13.58 -5.36
CA LEU A 94 12.91 14.91 -5.53
C LEU A 94 12.83 15.70 -4.22
N VAL A 95 12.88 15.01 -3.09
CA VAL A 95 12.84 15.59 -1.74
C VAL A 95 13.88 14.87 -0.89
N LEU A 96 14.70 15.63 -0.17
CA LEU A 96 15.70 15.04 0.74
C LEU A 96 15.06 14.71 2.10
N PRO A 97 15.46 13.60 2.75
CA PRO A 97 15.09 13.32 4.14
C PRO A 97 15.71 14.36 5.09
N ASP A 98 15.08 14.58 6.24
CA ASP A 98 15.66 15.38 7.32
C ASP A 98 16.55 14.50 8.21
N SER A 99 16.22 13.18 8.33
CA SER A 99 17.03 12.16 9.02
C SER A 99 16.72 10.77 8.47
N GLY A 100 17.55 9.79 8.83
CA GLY A 100 17.48 8.42 8.35
C GLY A 100 18.13 8.24 6.98
N THR A 101 18.11 7.00 6.46
CA THR A 101 18.69 6.63 5.17
C THR A 101 17.69 5.89 4.30
N ALA A 102 17.82 6.03 2.97
CA ALA A 102 17.02 5.28 2.01
C ALA A 102 17.89 4.82 0.85
N THR A 103 17.70 3.58 0.41
CA THR A 103 18.36 3.04 -0.78
C THR A 103 17.35 2.48 -1.77
N VAL A 104 17.66 2.60 -3.07
CA VAL A 104 16.88 2.05 -4.18
C VAL A 104 17.83 1.33 -5.12
N GLY A 105 17.57 0.05 -5.36
CA GLY A 105 18.45 -0.80 -6.17
C GLY A 105 19.88 -0.88 -5.63
N GLY A 106 20.04 -0.67 -4.32
CA GLY A 106 21.34 -0.64 -3.62
C GLY A 106 22.02 0.73 -3.63
N TYR A 107 21.43 1.78 -4.24
CA TYR A 107 21.99 3.13 -4.32
C TYR A 107 21.34 4.08 -3.29
N ASP A 108 22.14 4.87 -2.59
CA ASP A 108 21.66 5.87 -1.63
C ASP A 108 20.94 7.03 -2.33
N VAL A 109 19.74 7.39 -1.83
CA VAL A 109 18.88 8.41 -2.47
C VAL A 109 19.45 9.83 -2.38
N VAL A 110 20.38 10.09 -1.46
CA VAL A 110 21.02 11.40 -1.28
C VAL A 110 22.36 11.44 -2.02
N GLY A 111 23.25 10.50 -1.70
CA GLY A 111 24.62 10.49 -2.22
C GLY A 111 24.73 10.01 -3.67
N GLU A 112 23.81 9.13 -4.11
CA GLU A 112 23.87 8.47 -5.42
C GLU A 112 22.61 8.73 -6.25
N ALA A 113 21.97 9.90 -6.09
CA ALA A 113 20.72 10.26 -6.71
C ALA A 113 20.65 10.01 -8.24
N SER A 114 21.77 10.19 -8.95
CA SER A 114 21.81 9.91 -10.40
C SER A 114 21.67 8.43 -10.71
N LYS A 115 22.27 7.55 -9.91
CA LYS A 115 22.14 6.10 -10.06
C LYS A 115 20.76 5.62 -9.68
N VAL A 116 20.15 6.20 -8.62
CA VAL A 116 18.76 5.93 -8.25
C VAL A 116 17.84 6.23 -9.42
N ARG A 117 17.96 7.41 -10.05
CA ARG A 117 17.15 7.78 -11.22
C ARG A 117 17.36 6.91 -12.46
N SER A 118 18.46 6.18 -12.56
CA SER A 118 18.66 5.23 -13.66
C SER A 118 17.95 3.89 -13.45
N VAL A 119 17.59 3.54 -12.21
CA VAL A 119 16.94 2.27 -11.87
C VAL A 119 15.49 2.40 -11.42
N LEU A 120 15.05 3.63 -11.13
CA LEU A 120 13.71 3.93 -10.62
C LEU A 120 12.97 4.87 -11.56
N ALA A 121 11.69 4.56 -11.83
CA ALA A 121 10.79 5.48 -12.55
C ALA A 121 9.52 5.75 -11.74
N PRO A 122 9.24 7.02 -11.39
CA PRO A 122 7.98 7.39 -10.78
C PRO A 122 6.90 7.58 -11.84
N VAL A 123 5.72 7.02 -11.58
CA VAL A 123 4.49 7.24 -12.34
C VAL A 123 3.51 7.96 -11.41
N ILE A 124 3.50 9.28 -11.54
CA ILE A 124 2.54 10.12 -10.84
C ILE A 124 1.34 10.28 -11.77
N ALA A 125 0.15 10.02 -11.28
CA ALA A 125 -1.11 10.12 -12.04
C ALA A 125 -1.47 11.59 -12.34
N ASP A 126 -0.56 12.33 -12.95
CA ASP A 126 -0.80 13.68 -13.48
C ASP A 126 -0.81 13.62 -15.01
N GLU A 127 -2.01 13.73 -15.58
CA GLU A 127 -2.19 13.78 -17.04
C GLU A 127 -1.42 14.93 -17.70
N ARG A 128 -1.07 15.99 -16.94
CA ARG A 128 -0.27 17.12 -17.43
C ARG A 128 1.17 16.72 -17.75
N SER A 129 1.59 15.54 -17.32
CA SER A 129 2.93 15.01 -17.62
C SER A 129 3.05 14.41 -19.02
N LEU A 130 1.96 14.30 -19.77
CA LEU A 130 1.93 13.93 -21.19
C LEU A 130 1.70 15.15 -22.09
N TYR A 131 2.39 15.18 -23.21
CA TYR A 131 2.19 16.22 -24.23
C TYR A 131 0.97 15.89 -25.08
N TRP A 132 -0.17 16.45 -24.74
CA TRP A 132 -1.48 16.12 -25.31
C TRP A 132 -1.61 16.42 -26.82
N ARG A 133 -0.79 17.34 -27.37
CA ARG A 133 -0.73 17.66 -28.80
C ARG A 133 0.16 16.72 -29.63
N LEU A 134 0.96 15.90 -28.98
CA LEU A 134 1.81 14.90 -29.64
C LEU A 134 1.10 13.57 -29.73
N THR A 135 1.52 12.72 -30.68
CA THR A 135 1.08 11.32 -30.74
C THR A 135 1.70 10.51 -29.60
N ALA A 136 1.20 9.29 -29.36
CA ALA A 136 1.81 8.39 -28.38
C ALA A 136 3.28 8.11 -28.71
N SER A 137 3.59 7.84 -29.98
CA SER A 137 4.94 7.62 -30.46
C SER A 137 5.84 8.81 -30.18
N GLN A 138 5.42 10.02 -30.59
CA GLN A 138 6.18 11.25 -30.38
C GLN A 138 6.42 11.58 -28.90
N ASN A 139 5.42 11.32 -28.03
CA ASN A 139 5.62 11.46 -26.59
C ASN A 139 6.76 10.55 -26.09
N LEU A 140 6.72 9.27 -26.43
CA LEU A 140 7.73 8.31 -25.96
C LEU A 140 9.12 8.60 -26.57
N GLU A 141 9.19 9.01 -27.84
CA GLU A 141 10.44 9.45 -28.48
C GLU A 141 11.08 10.63 -27.75
N LEU A 142 10.26 11.63 -27.37
CA LEU A 142 10.73 12.76 -26.60
C LEU A 142 11.35 12.32 -25.28
N PHE A 143 10.65 11.46 -24.52
CA PHE A 143 11.17 10.96 -23.25
C PHE A 143 12.40 10.06 -23.43
N ALA A 144 12.45 9.24 -24.48
CA ALA A 144 13.64 8.44 -24.82
C ALA A 144 14.87 9.33 -25.04
N LYS A 145 14.71 10.44 -25.79
CA LYS A 145 15.77 11.43 -26.00
C LYS A 145 16.19 12.11 -24.70
N LEU A 146 15.25 12.47 -23.83
CA LEU A 146 15.54 13.06 -22.51
C LEU A 146 16.30 12.08 -21.59
N GLN A 147 16.09 10.76 -21.77
CA GLN A 147 16.85 9.71 -21.09
C GLN A 147 18.23 9.43 -21.75
N GLY A 148 18.63 10.22 -22.74
CA GLY A 148 19.92 10.11 -23.40
C GLY A 148 19.99 9.06 -24.52
N MET A 149 18.87 8.44 -24.90
CA MET A 149 18.82 7.49 -26.03
C MET A 149 19.05 8.22 -27.37
N ARG A 150 19.65 7.52 -28.36
CA ARG A 150 19.98 8.10 -29.67
C ARG A 150 19.74 7.13 -30.83
N GLY A 151 19.52 7.67 -31.99
CA GLY A 151 19.46 6.92 -33.24
C GLY A 151 18.31 5.89 -33.29
N ALA A 152 18.54 4.78 -33.97
CA ALA A 152 17.54 3.73 -34.19
C ALA A 152 17.07 3.02 -32.91
N ALA A 153 17.83 3.12 -31.80
CA ALA A 153 17.44 2.53 -30.51
C ALA A 153 16.15 3.15 -29.97
N ILE A 154 15.87 4.42 -30.25
CA ILE A 154 14.64 5.12 -29.83
C ILE A 154 13.42 4.43 -30.46
N GLY A 155 13.39 4.30 -31.81
CA GLY A 155 12.26 3.71 -32.51
C GLY A 155 11.98 2.26 -32.07
N LYS A 156 13.05 1.46 -31.90
CA LYS A 156 12.94 0.10 -31.38
C LYS A 156 12.32 0.07 -29.99
N ARG A 157 12.83 0.90 -29.07
CA ARG A 157 12.32 0.96 -27.69
C ARG A 157 10.89 1.47 -27.61
N VAL A 158 10.54 2.50 -28.38
CA VAL A 158 9.17 3.03 -28.46
C VAL A 158 8.19 1.97 -28.95
N THR A 159 8.53 1.22 -30.01
CA THR A 159 7.69 0.13 -30.49
C THR A 159 7.50 -0.97 -29.44
N GLU A 160 8.57 -1.35 -28.75
CA GLU A 160 8.55 -2.36 -27.69
C GLU A 160 7.63 -1.93 -26.53
N VAL A 161 7.80 -0.72 -25.99
CA VAL A 161 6.99 -0.28 -24.83
C VAL A 161 5.53 -0.05 -25.22
N LEU A 162 5.22 0.40 -26.43
CA LEU A 162 3.85 0.49 -26.94
C LEU A 162 3.18 -0.88 -27.03
N ALA A 163 3.93 -1.91 -27.43
CA ALA A 163 3.43 -3.29 -27.45
C ALA A 163 3.15 -3.80 -26.03
N ILE A 164 4.07 -3.58 -25.08
CA ILE A 164 3.90 -3.96 -23.66
C ILE A 164 2.61 -3.37 -23.08
N VAL A 165 2.32 -2.10 -23.34
CA VAL A 165 1.13 -1.43 -22.78
C VAL A 165 -0.14 -1.59 -23.62
N GLY A 166 -0.07 -2.33 -24.75
CA GLY A 166 -1.23 -2.57 -25.63
C GLY A 166 -1.71 -1.32 -26.37
N LEU A 167 -0.80 -0.44 -26.79
CA LEU A 167 -1.10 0.80 -27.53
C LEU A 167 -0.50 0.84 -28.94
N SER A 168 -0.04 -0.29 -29.48
CA SER A 168 0.59 -0.38 -30.80
C SER A 168 -0.27 0.19 -31.92
N ASP A 169 -1.57 -0.14 -31.95
CA ASP A 169 -2.52 0.28 -32.99
C ASP A 169 -2.89 1.77 -32.91
N THR A 170 -2.58 2.41 -31.78
CA THR A 170 -2.90 3.82 -31.51
C THR A 170 -1.68 4.72 -31.44
N LYS A 171 -0.51 4.21 -31.87
CA LYS A 171 0.77 4.91 -31.75
C LYS A 171 0.81 6.29 -32.42
N GLU A 172 0.09 6.45 -33.53
CA GLU A 172 0.00 7.71 -34.29
C GLU A 172 -1.18 8.58 -33.87
N LYS A 173 -2.02 8.13 -32.91
CA LYS A 173 -3.13 8.92 -32.41
C LYS A 173 -2.64 9.98 -31.41
N ILE A 174 -3.15 11.21 -31.52
CA ILE A 174 -2.85 12.32 -30.62
C ILE A 174 -3.36 11.98 -29.21
N VAL A 175 -2.52 12.22 -28.19
CA VAL A 175 -2.82 11.89 -26.78
C VAL A 175 -4.06 12.61 -26.26
N ALA A 176 -4.40 13.80 -26.78
CA ALA A 176 -5.66 14.48 -26.46
C ALA A 176 -6.91 13.64 -26.72
N ALA A 177 -6.87 12.72 -27.70
CA ALA A 177 -7.98 11.83 -28.06
C ALA A 177 -7.95 10.47 -27.34
N PHE A 178 -7.05 10.29 -26.36
CA PHE A 178 -6.96 9.07 -25.56
C PHE A 178 -8.00 9.05 -24.44
N SER A 179 -8.55 7.86 -24.15
CA SER A 179 -9.29 7.63 -22.91
C SER A 179 -8.37 7.73 -21.69
N SER A 180 -8.95 7.90 -20.50
CA SER A 180 -8.16 7.93 -19.25
C SER A 180 -7.31 6.68 -19.08
N GLY A 181 -7.87 5.49 -19.39
CA GLY A 181 -7.12 4.23 -19.34
C GLY A 181 -5.96 4.17 -20.33
N MET A 182 -6.14 4.69 -21.56
CA MET A 182 -5.05 4.78 -22.55
C MET A 182 -3.95 5.74 -22.08
N LYS A 183 -4.32 6.87 -21.48
CA LYS A 183 -3.36 7.83 -20.91
C LYS A 183 -2.57 7.20 -19.76
N GLN A 184 -3.21 6.45 -18.87
CA GLN A 184 -2.52 5.74 -17.79
C GLN A 184 -1.54 4.68 -18.33
N ARG A 185 -1.94 3.90 -19.34
CA ARG A 185 -1.04 2.97 -20.02
C ARG A 185 0.14 3.68 -20.67
N LEU A 186 -0.08 4.86 -21.28
CA LEU A 186 1.00 5.65 -21.88
C LEU A 186 1.95 6.23 -20.82
N LEU A 187 1.48 6.58 -19.63
CA LEU A 187 2.32 6.97 -18.49
C LEU A 187 3.23 5.82 -18.04
N ILE A 188 2.71 4.59 -18.00
CA ILE A 188 3.53 3.39 -17.74
C ILE A 188 4.54 3.20 -18.87
N ALA A 189 4.12 3.28 -20.14
CA ALA A 189 5.04 3.16 -21.29
C ALA A 189 6.20 4.15 -21.18
N ARG A 190 5.90 5.41 -20.82
CA ARG A 190 6.92 6.44 -20.59
C ARG A 190 7.91 6.05 -19.51
N ALA A 191 7.42 5.51 -18.39
CA ALA A 191 8.29 5.03 -17.31
C ALA A 191 9.16 3.86 -17.77
N LEU A 192 8.60 2.93 -18.53
CA LEU A 192 9.30 1.75 -19.05
C LEU A 192 10.37 2.10 -20.10
N VAL A 193 10.32 3.27 -20.75
CA VAL A 193 11.36 3.69 -21.73
C VAL A 193 12.76 3.57 -21.14
N ALA A 194 12.94 3.95 -19.87
CA ALA A 194 14.22 3.90 -19.16
C ALA A 194 14.63 2.50 -18.66
N GLN A 195 13.83 1.46 -18.88
CA GLN A 195 14.05 0.10 -18.36
C GLN A 195 14.29 0.07 -16.84
N PRO A 196 13.38 0.65 -16.03
CA PRO A 196 13.57 0.73 -14.60
C PRO A 196 13.48 -0.65 -13.95
N ARG A 197 14.20 -0.83 -12.85
CA ARG A 197 14.06 -2.01 -11.96
C ARG A 197 12.96 -1.79 -10.93
N VAL A 198 12.66 -0.53 -10.60
CA VAL A 198 11.66 -0.13 -9.60
C VAL A 198 10.70 0.87 -10.21
N LEU A 199 9.40 0.61 -10.07
CA LEU A 199 8.31 1.53 -10.44
C LEU A 199 7.61 2.04 -9.19
N LEU A 200 7.41 3.35 -9.09
CA LEU A 200 6.56 3.96 -8.07
C LEU A 200 5.25 4.39 -8.72
N LEU A 201 4.13 3.85 -8.26
CA LEU A 201 2.79 4.16 -8.76
C LEU A 201 2.02 4.91 -7.67
N ASP A 202 1.74 6.21 -7.88
CA ASP A 202 1.00 7.04 -6.92
C ASP A 202 -0.45 7.20 -7.40
N GLU A 203 -1.41 6.54 -6.74
CA GLU A 203 -2.85 6.55 -7.03
C GLU A 203 -3.19 6.27 -8.52
N PRO A 204 -2.66 5.18 -9.14
CA PRO A 204 -2.67 5.02 -10.60
C PRO A 204 -4.07 4.79 -11.21
N THR A 205 -5.06 4.40 -10.42
CA THR A 205 -6.44 4.17 -10.92
C THR A 205 -7.42 5.28 -10.55
N ARG A 206 -6.98 6.32 -9.84
CA ARG A 206 -7.85 7.36 -9.26
C ARG A 206 -8.78 8.04 -10.29
N SER A 207 -8.33 8.19 -11.54
CA SER A 207 -9.09 8.87 -12.61
C SER A 207 -9.81 7.90 -13.54
N LEU A 208 -9.84 6.61 -13.22
CA LEU A 208 -10.44 5.56 -14.03
C LEU A 208 -11.83 5.20 -13.52
N ASP A 209 -12.74 4.88 -14.45
CA ASP A 209 -13.99 4.22 -14.11
C ASP A 209 -13.72 2.78 -13.59
N PRO A 210 -14.68 2.13 -12.89
CA PRO A 210 -14.45 0.82 -12.28
C PRO A 210 -14.03 -0.29 -13.25
N ILE A 211 -14.53 -0.27 -14.49
CA ILE A 211 -14.20 -1.28 -15.50
C ILE A 211 -12.78 -1.06 -16.02
N SER A 212 -12.45 0.19 -16.37
CA SER A 212 -11.11 0.58 -16.79
C SER A 212 -10.08 0.34 -15.70
N ALA A 213 -10.41 0.63 -14.43
CA ALA A 213 -9.54 0.39 -13.29
C ALA A 213 -9.23 -1.10 -13.13
N ARG A 214 -10.23 -1.99 -13.23
CA ARG A 214 -10.02 -3.45 -13.18
C ARG A 214 -9.08 -3.92 -14.29
N GLY A 215 -9.35 -3.53 -15.54
CA GLY A 215 -8.49 -3.88 -16.68
C GLY A 215 -7.06 -3.35 -16.54
N PHE A 216 -6.89 -2.18 -15.91
CA PHE A 216 -5.58 -1.60 -15.66
C PHE A 216 -4.83 -2.36 -14.53
N ARG A 217 -5.51 -2.79 -13.46
CA ARG A 217 -4.90 -3.62 -12.41
C ARG A 217 -4.44 -4.96 -12.95
N THR A 218 -5.28 -5.65 -13.76
CA THR A 218 -4.89 -6.90 -14.44
C THR A 218 -3.63 -6.68 -15.28
N PHE A 219 -3.57 -5.59 -16.05
CA PHE A 219 -2.39 -5.24 -16.85
C PHE A 219 -1.14 -5.03 -15.97
N LEU A 220 -1.25 -4.30 -14.87
CA LEU A 220 -0.12 -4.08 -13.95
C LEU A 220 0.41 -5.39 -13.38
N ARG A 221 -0.48 -6.28 -12.95
CA ARG A 221 -0.10 -7.58 -12.38
C ARG A 221 0.55 -8.49 -13.42
N ASP A 222 -0.08 -8.67 -14.57
CA ASP A 222 0.32 -9.70 -15.53
C ASP A 222 1.49 -9.24 -16.40
N GLU A 223 1.52 -7.99 -16.84
CA GLU A 223 2.56 -7.48 -17.73
C GLU A 223 3.73 -6.86 -16.95
N ILE A 224 3.46 -5.98 -15.98
CA ILE A 224 4.52 -5.20 -15.35
C ILE A 224 5.26 -6.00 -14.28
N SER A 225 4.55 -6.58 -13.34
CA SER A 225 5.19 -7.42 -12.31
C SER A 225 5.52 -8.80 -12.85
N GLY A 226 4.57 -9.47 -13.52
CA GLY A 226 4.74 -10.83 -14.00
C GLY A 226 5.81 -10.95 -15.11
N ARG A 227 5.62 -10.29 -16.25
CA ARG A 227 6.50 -10.44 -17.42
C ARG A 227 7.74 -9.57 -17.40
N GLN A 228 7.64 -8.32 -16.92
CA GLN A 228 8.78 -7.40 -16.87
C GLN A 228 9.65 -7.60 -15.64
N GLY A 229 9.16 -8.30 -14.61
CA GLY A 229 9.91 -8.56 -13.38
C GLY A 229 10.26 -7.30 -12.58
N CYS A 230 9.55 -6.18 -12.81
CA CYS A 230 9.78 -4.94 -12.08
C CYS A 230 9.30 -5.06 -10.64
N THR A 231 10.08 -4.53 -9.71
CA THR A 231 9.60 -4.24 -8.36
C THR A 231 8.64 -3.06 -8.43
N VAL A 232 7.44 -3.19 -7.87
CA VAL A 232 6.42 -2.13 -7.92
C VAL A 232 6.05 -1.70 -6.50
N LEU A 233 6.17 -0.41 -6.22
CA LEU A 233 5.60 0.21 -5.01
C LEU A 233 4.36 0.98 -5.41
N LEU A 234 3.21 0.58 -4.86
CA LEU A 234 1.91 1.19 -5.10
C LEU A 234 1.48 2.00 -3.88
N ALA A 235 1.37 3.33 -4.02
CA ALA A 235 0.72 4.16 -3.02
C ALA A 235 -0.75 4.34 -3.39
N THR A 236 -1.64 3.96 -2.47
CA THR A 236 -3.09 4.05 -2.68
C THR A 236 -3.83 4.20 -1.34
N HIS A 237 -5.07 4.63 -1.42
CA HIS A 237 -6.03 4.56 -0.31
C HIS A 237 -7.07 3.44 -0.53
N SER A 238 -7.03 2.75 -1.68
CA SER A 238 -7.95 1.67 -2.04
C SER A 238 -7.46 0.32 -1.52
N ALA A 239 -8.24 -0.27 -0.63
CA ALA A 239 -8.02 -1.63 -0.14
C ALA A 239 -8.08 -2.68 -1.25
N ASP A 240 -9.00 -2.50 -2.22
CA ASP A 240 -9.20 -3.43 -3.33
C ASP A 240 -7.97 -3.50 -4.25
N GLU A 241 -7.32 -2.36 -4.50
CA GLU A 241 -6.08 -2.35 -5.29
C GLU A 241 -4.97 -3.15 -4.63
N VAL A 242 -4.83 -2.99 -3.31
CA VAL A 242 -3.83 -3.71 -2.53
C VAL A 242 -4.12 -5.21 -2.54
N LEU A 243 -5.37 -5.62 -2.34
CA LEU A 243 -5.77 -7.03 -2.34
C LEU A 243 -5.54 -7.72 -3.68
N GLU A 244 -5.78 -7.00 -4.79
CA GLU A 244 -5.63 -7.57 -6.13
C GLU A 244 -4.17 -7.60 -6.62
N LEU A 245 -3.32 -6.66 -6.17
CA LEU A 245 -2.01 -6.44 -6.75
C LEU A 245 -0.85 -6.79 -5.81
N CYS A 246 -1.01 -6.55 -4.50
CA CYS A 246 0.13 -6.55 -3.59
C CYS A 246 0.29 -7.87 -2.86
N THR A 247 1.53 -8.33 -2.74
CA THR A 247 1.90 -9.49 -1.92
C THR A 247 2.03 -9.11 -0.45
N ARG A 248 2.60 -7.92 -0.20
CA ARG A 248 2.72 -7.31 1.13
C ARG A 248 2.27 -5.86 1.09
N VAL A 249 1.87 -5.36 2.25
CA VAL A 249 1.39 -4.00 2.41
C VAL A 249 1.97 -3.38 3.69
N ALA A 250 2.23 -2.09 3.61
CA ALA A 250 2.51 -1.23 4.76
C ALA A 250 1.36 -0.25 4.94
N VAL A 251 0.89 -0.09 6.18
CA VAL A 251 -0.13 0.89 6.55
C VAL A 251 0.57 2.13 7.10
N LEU A 252 0.41 3.25 6.40
CA LEU A 252 0.98 4.55 6.79
C LEU A 252 -0.15 5.48 7.25
N ASP A 253 -0.01 6.05 8.44
CA ASP A 253 -0.93 7.07 8.93
C ASP A 253 -0.19 8.16 9.70
N HIS A 254 -0.57 9.43 9.52
CA HIS A 254 0.08 10.59 10.14
C HIS A 254 1.62 10.55 10.08
N GLY A 255 2.17 10.05 8.97
CA GLY A 255 3.61 9.94 8.75
C GLY A 255 4.30 8.80 9.49
N ARG A 256 3.57 7.92 10.14
CA ARG A 256 4.09 6.76 10.86
C ARG A 256 3.68 5.46 10.19
N LEU A 257 4.58 4.51 10.17
CA LEU A 257 4.29 3.15 9.75
C LEU A 257 3.60 2.42 10.91
N LEU A 258 2.33 2.05 10.72
CA LEU A 258 1.54 1.39 11.77
C LEU A 258 1.69 -0.12 11.74
N ALA A 259 1.76 -0.71 10.54
CA ALA A 259 1.89 -2.15 10.35
C ALA A 259 2.50 -2.47 8.98
N THR A 260 3.17 -3.61 8.87
CA THR A 260 3.72 -4.13 7.61
C THR A 260 3.58 -5.65 7.60
N GLY A 261 3.13 -6.21 6.48
CA GLY A 261 3.01 -7.66 6.33
C GLY A 261 2.12 -8.06 5.15
N THR A 262 1.84 -9.36 5.03
CA THR A 262 0.78 -9.84 4.14
C THR A 262 -0.59 -9.50 4.74
N THR A 263 -1.64 -9.43 3.91
CA THR A 263 -3.01 -9.20 4.41
C THR A 263 -3.42 -10.24 5.45
N THR A 264 -2.95 -11.48 5.29
CA THR A 264 -3.21 -12.58 6.24
C THR A 264 -2.46 -12.39 7.56
N SER A 265 -1.19 -11.94 7.53
CA SER A 265 -0.44 -11.68 8.77
C SER A 265 -1.01 -10.50 9.54
N LEU A 266 -1.37 -9.42 8.85
CA LEU A 266 -1.99 -8.24 9.48
C LEU A 266 -3.32 -8.58 10.17
N ALA A 267 -4.15 -9.43 9.55
CA ALA A 267 -5.39 -9.91 10.18
C ALA A 267 -5.12 -10.73 11.45
N ARG A 268 -4.06 -11.55 11.44
CA ARG A 268 -3.67 -12.35 12.61
C ARG A 268 -3.15 -11.48 13.76
N ASP A 269 -2.34 -10.45 13.44
CA ASP A 269 -1.72 -9.58 14.44
C ASP A 269 -2.74 -8.73 15.20
N LEU A 270 -3.92 -8.48 14.60
CA LEU A 270 -5.03 -7.84 15.29
C LEU A 270 -5.74 -8.77 16.30
N GLY A 271 -5.44 -10.08 16.26
CA GLY A 271 -6.00 -11.07 17.17
C GLY A 271 -7.50 -11.32 17.01
N GLU A 272 -8.10 -10.75 15.97
CA GLU A 272 -9.53 -10.86 15.68
C GLU A 272 -9.72 -11.65 14.39
N GLU A 273 -10.48 -12.71 14.48
CA GLU A 273 -10.86 -13.52 13.35
C GLU A 273 -12.37 -13.43 13.14
N ARG A 274 -12.80 -13.33 11.89
CA ARG A 274 -14.20 -13.37 11.54
C ARG A 274 -14.54 -14.76 11.00
N TYR A 275 -15.65 -15.31 11.49
CA TYR A 275 -16.17 -16.59 11.07
C TYR A 275 -17.58 -16.44 10.53
N ALA A 276 -17.93 -17.22 9.51
CA ALA A 276 -19.29 -17.35 9.00
C ALA A 276 -19.85 -18.72 9.40
N LEU A 277 -20.99 -18.68 10.06
CA LEU A 277 -21.81 -19.83 10.39
C LEU A 277 -23.00 -19.88 9.42
N TYR A 278 -23.22 -21.02 8.79
CA TYR A 278 -24.41 -21.26 7.97
C TYR A 278 -25.37 -22.13 8.78
N THR A 279 -26.52 -21.56 9.15
CA THR A 279 -27.55 -22.21 9.98
C THR A 279 -28.96 -21.98 9.41
N ARG A 280 -29.90 -22.84 9.74
CA ARG A 280 -31.30 -22.65 9.36
C ARG A 280 -32.01 -21.62 10.23
N ASP A 281 -31.56 -21.40 11.46
CA ASP A 281 -32.16 -20.44 12.39
C ASP A 281 -31.11 -19.42 12.88
N ALA A 282 -31.04 -18.30 12.19
CA ALA A 282 -30.16 -17.20 12.56
C ALA A 282 -30.56 -16.49 13.86
N ASN A 283 -31.78 -16.70 14.33
CA ASN A 283 -32.30 -16.10 15.56
C ASN A 283 -32.28 -17.05 16.75
N HIS A 284 -31.64 -18.23 16.60
CA HIS A 284 -31.56 -19.19 17.68
C HIS A 284 -31.00 -18.58 18.97
N PRO A 285 -31.65 -18.80 20.14
CA PRO A 285 -31.22 -18.16 21.41
C PRO A 285 -29.77 -18.42 21.81
N ALA A 286 -29.22 -19.57 21.41
CA ALA A 286 -27.82 -19.91 21.65
C ALA A 286 -26.83 -18.91 21.03
N LEU A 287 -27.15 -18.34 19.86
CA LEU A 287 -26.32 -17.33 19.21
C LEU A 287 -26.28 -16.03 20.03
N ALA A 288 -27.43 -15.57 20.50
CA ALA A 288 -27.49 -14.40 21.36
C ALA A 288 -26.76 -14.63 22.71
N ALA A 289 -26.84 -15.83 23.25
CA ALA A 289 -26.15 -16.22 24.48
C ALA A 289 -24.62 -16.19 24.35
N LEU A 290 -24.05 -16.49 23.16
CA LEU A 290 -22.61 -16.39 22.92
C LEU A 290 -22.15 -14.92 23.02
N VAL A 291 -22.93 -13.98 22.49
CA VAL A 291 -22.63 -12.54 22.58
C VAL A 291 -22.74 -12.06 24.02
N GLN A 292 -23.80 -12.40 24.72
CA GLN A 292 -24.03 -12.01 26.13
C GLN A 292 -22.90 -12.50 27.06
N ARG A 293 -22.35 -13.69 26.77
CA ARG A 293 -21.23 -14.28 27.53
C ARG A 293 -19.86 -13.72 27.10
N GLY A 294 -19.80 -12.83 26.10
CA GLY A 294 -18.54 -12.29 25.57
C GLY A 294 -17.66 -13.35 24.89
N ILE A 295 -18.26 -14.46 24.43
CA ILE A 295 -17.55 -15.55 23.75
C ILE A 295 -17.27 -15.16 22.31
N VAL A 296 -18.25 -14.50 21.67
CA VAL A 296 -18.15 -13.89 20.34
C VAL A 296 -18.46 -12.40 20.44
N GLY A 297 -17.93 -11.62 19.51
CA GLY A 297 -18.28 -10.21 19.34
C GLY A 297 -19.66 -10.03 18.72
N ALA A 298 -19.85 -8.97 17.93
CA ALA A 298 -21.12 -8.70 17.29
C ALA A 298 -21.48 -9.81 16.28
N LEU A 299 -22.79 -10.14 16.20
CA LEU A 299 -23.35 -11.00 15.17
C LEU A 299 -23.95 -10.16 14.06
N ALA A 300 -23.68 -10.52 12.80
CA ALA A 300 -24.30 -9.92 11.62
C ALA A 300 -24.92 -11.01 10.75
N VAL A 301 -26.23 -10.96 10.54
CA VAL A 301 -26.91 -11.85 9.59
C VAL A 301 -26.74 -11.27 8.18
N ARG A 302 -26.18 -12.07 7.27
CA ARG A 302 -25.86 -11.68 5.88
C ARG A 302 -26.48 -12.68 4.92
N GLY A 303 -27.62 -12.31 4.36
CA GLY A 303 -28.25 -13.09 3.31
C GLY A 303 -28.81 -14.44 3.75
N ASP A 304 -29.63 -15.03 2.88
CA ASP A 304 -30.17 -16.38 2.97
C ASP A 304 -29.96 -17.02 1.58
N GLU A 305 -29.27 -18.16 1.53
CA GLU A 305 -29.08 -18.94 0.31
C GLU A 305 -29.66 -20.35 0.56
N ASP A 306 -30.63 -20.74 -0.24
CA ASP A 306 -31.26 -22.07 -0.19
C ASP A 306 -31.83 -22.46 1.20
N GLY A 307 -32.39 -21.48 1.95
CA GLY A 307 -32.92 -21.69 3.30
C GLY A 307 -31.86 -21.80 4.40
N TRP A 308 -30.63 -21.33 4.11
CA TRP A 308 -29.54 -21.23 5.08
C TRP A 308 -29.12 -19.77 5.28
N SER A 309 -29.29 -19.29 6.48
CA SER A 309 -28.83 -17.95 6.87
C SER A 309 -27.34 -17.96 7.18
N ARG A 310 -26.59 -17.00 6.63
CA ARG A 310 -25.20 -16.75 6.94
C ARG A 310 -25.09 -15.78 8.12
N VAL A 311 -24.53 -16.24 9.24
CA VAL A 311 -24.29 -15.44 10.44
C VAL A 311 -22.79 -15.21 10.58
N GLU A 312 -22.36 -13.98 10.44
CA GLU A 312 -20.95 -13.59 10.67
C GLU A 312 -20.74 -13.21 12.13
N MET A 313 -19.62 -13.67 12.69
CA MET A 313 -19.24 -13.43 14.09
C MET A 313 -17.75 -13.13 14.21
N GLU A 314 -17.41 -12.25 15.13
CA GLU A 314 -16.02 -11.97 15.51
C GLU A 314 -15.61 -12.85 16.67
N LEU A 315 -14.46 -13.52 16.55
CA LEU A 315 -13.96 -14.45 17.52
C LEU A 315 -12.48 -14.16 17.79
N ALA A 316 -12.13 -13.97 19.06
CA ALA A 316 -10.74 -13.91 19.49
C ALA A 316 -10.30 -15.27 20.00
N GLY A 317 -9.06 -15.71 19.66
CA GLY A 317 -8.50 -16.97 20.16
C GLY A 317 -8.36 -18.10 19.14
N GLY A 318 -8.48 -17.79 17.85
CA GLY A 318 -8.09 -18.69 16.76
C GLY A 318 -8.97 -19.94 16.62
N MET A 319 -8.41 -20.95 15.94
CA MET A 319 -9.11 -22.19 15.58
C MET A 319 -9.62 -22.98 16.80
N GLU A 320 -8.90 -22.92 17.92
CA GLU A 320 -9.30 -23.65 19.14
C GLU A 320 -10.60 -23.07 19.69
N ARG A 321 -10.70 -21.74 19.77
CA ARG A 321 -11.92 -21.07 20.22
C ARG A 321 -13.08 -21.29 19.24
N ALA A 322 -12.78 -21.29 17.94
CA ALA A 322 -13.76 -21.58 16.89
C ALA A 322 -14.36 -22.98 17.05
N SER A 323 -13.54 -23.98 17.34
CA SER A 323 -14.00 -25.34 17.60
C SER A 323 -14.90 -25.46 18.85
N GLN A 324 -14.56 -24.72 19.92
CA GLN A 324 -15.38 -24.63 21.12
C GLN A 324 -16.76 -24.02 20.83
N VAL A 325 -16.82 -22.96 20.04
CA VAL A 325 -18.08 -22.31 19.64
C VAL A 325 -18.96 -23.27 18.84
N VAL A 326 -18.40 -24.03 17.89
CA VAL A 326 -19.14 -25.04 17.10
C VAL A 326 -19.70 -26.13 18.01
N ALA A 327 -18.91 -26.64 18.95
CA ALA A 327 -19.36 -27.65 19.91
C ALA A 327 -20.50 -27.12 20.79
N MET A 328 -20.35 -25.91 21.35
CA MET A 328 -21.39 -25.28 22.20
C MET A 328 -22.70 -25.06 21.44
N LEU A 329 -22.65 -24.63 20.17
CA LEU A 329 -23.85 -24.45 19.33
C LEU A 329 -24.51 -25.78 19.00
N GLY A 330 -23.72 -26.82 18.71
CA GLY A 330 -24.21 -28.17 18.47
C GLY A 330 -24.94 -28.79 19.69
N GLU A 331 -24.38 -28.61 20.90
CA GLU A 331 -24.99 -29.04 22.16
C GLU A 331 -26.33 -28.35 22.45
N GLN A 332 -26.49 -27.09 21.94
CA GLN A 332 -27.75 -26.34 22.06
C GLN A 332 -28.74 -26.61 20.92
N GLY A 333 -28.46 -27.58 20.04
CA GLY A 333 -29.34 -27.99 18.96
C GLY A 333 -29.30 -27.09 17.71
N VAL A 334 -28.34 -26.19 17.57
CA VAL A 334 -28.19 -25.38 16.37
C VAL A 334 -27.73 -26.25 15.21
N VAL A 335 -28.49 -26.25 14.12
CA VAL A 335 -28.13 -26.96 12.89
C VAL A 335 -27.09 -26.18 12.12
N ILE A 336 -25.86 -26.72 12.00
CA ILE A 336 -24.74 -26.10 11.34
C ILE A 336 -24.48 -26.83 10.02
N ALA A 337 -24.68 -26.13 8.89
CA ALA A 337 -24.31 -26.63 7.58
C ALA A 337 -22.81 -26.43 7.28
N ARG A 338 -22.30 -25.29 7.68
CA ARG A 338 -20.93 -24.86 7.40
C ARG A 338 -20.47 -23.86 8.45
N PHE A 339 -19.22 -23.97 8.83
CA PHE A 339 -18.54 -22.99 9.67
C PHE A 339 -17.16 -22.74 9.08
N GLU A 340 -16.89 -21.53 8.68
CA GLU A 340 -15.66 -21.19 7.98
C GLU A 340 -15.10 -19.85 8.42
N ARG A 341 -13.78 -19.72 8.32
CA ARG A 341 -13.11 -18.46 8.54
C ARG A 341 -13.35 -17.54 7.34
N VAL A 342 -13.81 -16.33 7.61
CA VAL A 342 -14.01 -15.28 6.60
C VAL A 342 -12.87 -14.28 6.71
N PRO A 343 -12.17 -13.98 5.60
CA PRO A 343 -11.18 -12.91 5.61
C PRO A 343 -11.84 -11.59 6.02
N LEU A 344 -11.22 -10.86 6.94
CA LEU A 344 -11.63 -9.50 7.23
C LEU A 344 -11.43 -8.65 5.96
N PRO A 345 -12.43 -7.84 5.55
CA PRO A 345 -12.21 -6.85 4.50
C PRO A 345 -11.00 -5.99 4.87
N LEU A 346 -10.10 -5.77 3.92
CA LEU A 346 -8.88 -5.00 4.19
C LEU A 346 -9.18 -3.58 4.68
N ALA A 347 -10.29 -2.99 4.24
CA ALA A 347 -10.77 -1.70 4.72
C ALA A 347 -11.05 -1.72 6.23
N ASP A 348 -11.79 -2.74 6.72
CA ASP A 348 -12.10 -2.92 8.15
C ASP A 348 -10.81 -3.15 8.96
N LEU A 349 -9.86 -3.91 8.37
CA LEU A 349 -8.56 -4.18 8.97
C LEU A 349 -7.76 -2.88 9.18
N ILE A 350 -7.75 -2.01 8.18
CA ILE A 350 -7.03 -0.74 8.22
C ILE A 350 -7.66 0.19 9.26
N ASP A 351 -8.98 0.33 9.23
CA ASP A 351 -9.70 1.17 10.20
C ASP A 351 -9.39 0.74 11.63
N ARG A 352 -9.28 -0.56 11.88
CA ARG A 352 -8.91 -1.10 13.20
C ARG A 352 -7.46 -0.82 13.56
N ILE A 353 -6.51 -1.00 12.62
CA ILE A 353 -5.09 -0.66 12.82
C ILE A 353 -4.96 0.82 13.19
N VAL A 354 -5.64 1.70 12.46
CA VAL A 354 -5.62 3.15 12.70
C VAL A 354 -6.22 3.51 14.05
N ARG A 355 -7.39 2.96 14.40
CA ARG A 355 -8.05 3.21 15.71
C ARG A 355 -7.19 2.74 16.89
N ARG A 356 -6.62 1.53 16.82
CA ARG A 356 -5.75 0.99 17.87
C ARG A 356 -4.50 1.85 18.08
N SER A 357 -3.93 2.40 17.00
CA SER A 357 -2.81 3.32 17.08
C SER A 357 -3.21 4.67 17.73
N ALA A 358 -4.41 5.18 17.45
CA ALA A 358 -4.92 6.41 18.06
C ALA A 358 -5.17 6.24 19.55
N GLU A 359 -5.74 5.11 19.99
CA GLU A 359 -6.00 4.79 21.41
C GLU A 359 -4.69 4.61 22.19
N GLY A 360 -3.68 3.94 21.60
CA GLY A 360 -2.35 3.82 22.21
C GLY A 360 -1.63 5.14 22.39
N SER A 361 -1.88 6.11 21.50
CA SER A 361 -1.29 7.46 21.58
C SER A 361 -1.99 8.39 22.59
N SER A 362 -3.24 8.09 23.00
CA SER A 362 -4.00 8.86 24.00
C SER A 362 -3.66 8.44 25.45
N ASN A 363 -3.04 7.27 25.64
CA ASN A 363 -2.69 6.74 26.97
C ASN A 363 -1.20 6.90 27.32
N ALA A 364 -0.39 7.53 26.47
CA ALA A 364 1.02 7.84 26.66
C ALA A 364 1.22 9.35 26.75
#